data_df94cb1aed786bf2bc0a8973ab6ec668
#
_entry.id   df94cb1aed786bf2bc0a8973ab6ec668
#
_cell.length_a   1.000
_cell.length_b   1.000
_cell.length_c   1.000
_cell.angle_alpha   90.00
_cell.angle_beta   90.00
_cell.angle_gamma   90.00
#
_symmetry.space_group_name_H-M   'P 1'
#
loop_
_entity.id
_entity.type
_entity.pdbx_description
1 polymer ?
#
loop_
_entity_poly.entity_id
_entity_poly.type
_entity_poly.pdbx_seq_one_letter_code
_entity_poly.pdbx_strand_id
1 'polypeptide(L)'
;MKESFRKTHEYITNNWQNAVVDATDKNIEWNLPFPFVPPCVHGLFRCLYYWDTFFTNKGMLADGKIDLAKNNTGDLLYMLSQKDYVPNSWSESGTTYCSQPPYLHFMVRDVYEATGDKEWLKAAYFLLKREYNFWQTERMTALGLNRHFHLPLSKEKLIAYYDYVTRVRLHVTWEKSDEEKAQIAEQYVAVAESGQDWSPRFHDKCADIIPVD
;
A
#
# COMPACT_ATOMS: atom_id res chain seq x y z
N MET A 1 -2.54 -30.24 -14.35
CA MET A 1 -1.78 -29.43 -13.34
C MET A 1 -0.85 -30.37 -12.60
N LYS A 2 0.41 -29.99 -12.34
CA LYS A 2 1.34 -30.82 -11.53
C LYS A 2 0.80 -30.98 -10.12
N GLU A 3 1.02 -32.15 -9.50
CA GLU A 3 0.51 -32.48 -8.15
C GLU A 3 0.96 -31.45 -7.08
N SER A 4 2.18 -30.94 -7.18
CA SER A 4 2.70 -29.90 -6.28
C SER A 4 1.88 -28.60 -6.37
N PHE A 5 1.51 -28.14 -7.57
CA PHE A 5 0.69 -26.95 -7.75
C PHE A 5 -0.74 -27.16 -7.24
N ARG A 6 -1.30 -28.36 -7.39
CA ARG A 6 -2.63 -28.68 -6.86
C ARG A 6 -2.64 -28.58 -5.33
N LYS A 7 -1.67 -29.18 -4.65
CA LYS A 7 -1.55 -29.11 -3.18
C LYS A 7 -1.35 -27.69 -2.67
N THR A 8 -0.51 -26.89 -3.34
CA THR A 8 -0.31 -25.48 -2.99
C THR A 8 -1.61 -24.68 -3.16
N HIS A 9 -2.31 -24.87 -4.27
CA HIS A 9 -3.58 -24.19 -4.52
C HIS A 9 -4.65 -24.57 -3.48
N GLU A 10 -4.79 -25.87 -3.17
CA GLU A 10 -5.69 -26.34 -2.12
C GLU A 10 -5.37 -25.72 -0.75
N TYR A 11 -4.07 -25.63 -0.41
CA TYR A 11 -3.65 -24.97 0.82
C TYR A 11 -4.07 -23.49 0.85
N ILE A 12 -3.80 -22.75 -0.22
CA ILE A 12 -4.17 -21.33 -0.32
C ILE A 12 -5.69 -21.16 -0.19
N THR A 13 -6.46 -21.88 -1.01
CA THR A 13 -7.93 -21.78 -1.05
C THR A 13 -8.57 -22.07 0.30
N ASN A 14 -8.03 -23.06 1.03
CA ASN A 14 -8.54 -23.46 2.35
C ASN A 14 -8.12 -22.50 3.49
N ASN A 15 -7.15 -21.60 3.24
CA ASN A 15 -6.60 -20.73 4.27
C ASN A 15 -6.95 -19.23 4.11
N TRP A 16 -7.68 -18.82 3.09
CA TRP A 16 -8.09 -17.42 2.93
C TRP A 16 -8.77 -16.88 4.19
N GLN A 17 -9.67 -17.65 4.81
CA GLN A 17 -10.40 -17.22 6.00
C GLN A 17 -9.48 -17.03 7.22
N ASN A 18 -8.39 -17.81 7.32
CA ASN A 18 -7.42 -17.71 8.41
C ASN A 18 -6.55 -16.44 8.30
N ALA A 19 -6.48 -15.84 7.12
CA ALA A 19 -5.76 -14.61 6.87
C ALA A 19 -6.58 -13.35 7.21
N VAL A 20 -7.88 -13.47 7.39
CA VAL A 20 -8.77 -12.32 7.64
C VAL A 20 -8.37 -11.59 8.92
N VAL A 21 -8.28 -10.28 8.84
CA VAL A 21 -8.12 -9.36 9.96
C VAL A 21 -9.42 -8.59 10.12
N ASP A 22 -9.99 -8.63 11.31
CA ASP A 22 -11.16 -7.81 11.66
C ASP A 22 -10.68 -6.50 12.30
N ALA A 23 -10.86 -5.41 11.58
CA ALA A 23 -10.56 -4.05 12.03
C ALA A 23 -11.83 -3.18 12.07
N THR A 24 -13.00 -3.81 12.19
CA THR A 24 -14.29 -3.10 12.15
C THR A 24 -14.72 -2.49 13.49
N ASP A 25 -13.99 -2.75 14.58
CA ASP A 25 -14.26 -2.14 15.88
C ASP A 25 -14.03 -0.63 15.84
N LYS A 26 -15.10 0.14 16.02
CA LYS A 26 -15.07 1.62 16.01
C LYS A 26 -14.29 2.25 17.17
N ASN A 27 -13.90 1.48 18.17
CA ASN A 27 -13.09 1.96 19.29
C ASN A 27 -11.60 1.95 19.01
N ILE A 28 -11.15 1.35 17.90
CA ILE A 28 -9.76 1.40 17.48
C ILE A 28 -9.55 2.54 16.49
N GLU A 29 -8.44 3.30 16.63
CA GLU A 29 -8.13 4.46 15.79
C GLU A 29 -7.96 4.11 14.30
N TRP A 30 -7.51 2.90 14.01
CA TRP A 30 -7.27 2.42 12.66
C TRP A 30 -8.42 1.55 12.11
N ASN A 31 -9.64 1.72 12.63
CA ASN A 31 -10.78 0.95 12.18
C ASN A 31 -11.08 1.14 10.68
N LEU A 32 -11.53 0.06 10.07
CA LEU A 32 -11.93 0.00 8.68
C LEU A 32 -13.40 -0.45 8.57
N PRO A 33 -14.11 -0.08 7.49
CA PRO A 33 -15.50 -0.50 7.29
C PRO A 33 -15.70 -2.01 7.21
N PHE A 34 -14.68 -2.74 6.73
CA PHE A 34 -14.78 -4.17 6.47
C PHE A 34 -13.60 -4.94 7.07
N PRO A 35 -13.76 -6.25 7.36
CA PRO A 35 -12.62 -7.12 7.57
C PRO A 35 -11.84 -7.31 6.28
N PHE A 36 -10.51 -7.36 6.37
CA PHE A 36 -9.63 -7.41 5.21
C PHE A 36 -8.66 -8.60 5.23
N VAL A 37 -8.11 -8.93 4.07
CA VAL A 37 -7.06 -9.94 3.90
C VAL A 37 -5.75 -9.23 3.58
N PRO A 38 -4.76 -9.25 4.49
CA PRO A 38 -3.45 -8.66 4.27
C PRO A 38 -2.57 -9.54 3.36
N PRO A 39 -1.44 -9.03 2.84
CA PRO A 39 -0.52 -9.80 2.01
C PRO A 39 0.21 -10.92 2.76
N CYS A 40 0.20 -10.91 4.10
CA CYS A 40 0.76 -12.00 4.90
C CYS A 40 -0.12 -12.30 6.13
N VAL A 41 -0.09 -13.58 6.55
CA VAL A 41 -0.91 -14.07 7.67
C VAL A 41 -0.32 -13.68 9.03
N HIS A 42 1.01 -13.56 9.12
CA HIS A 42 1.75 -13.31 10.36
C HIS A 42 2.88 -12.29 10.16
N GLY A 43 3.29 -11.64 11.25
CA GLY A 43 4.45 -10.77 11.27
C GLY A 43 4.15 -9.30 10.95
N LEU A 44 5.21 -8.55 10.64
CA LEU A 44 5.17 -7.08 10.48
C LEU A 44 4.30 -6.58 9.34
N PHE A 45 4.04 -7.42 8.34
CA PHE A 45 3.26 -7.05 7.14
C PHE A 45 1.79 -7.45 7.24
N ARG A 46 1.29 -7.73 8.45
CA ARG A 46 -0.12 -8.04 8.70
C ARG A 46 -0.97 -6.76 8.79
N CYS A 47 -0.91 -5.93 7.76
CA CYS A 47 -1.69 -4.72 7.60
C CYS A 47 -2.18 -4.59 6.16
N LEU A 48 -3.12 -3.70 5.90
CA LEU A 48 -3.63 -3.49 4.55
C LEU A 48 -2.67 -2.60 3.77
N TYR A 49 -1.93 -3.18 2.83
CA TYR A 49 -1.07 -2.47 1.90
C TYR A 49 -1.81 -2.17 0.60
N TYR A 50 -1.50 -1.04 -0.02
CA TYR A 50 -2.25 -0.57 -1.18
C TYR A 50 -2.07 -1.49 -2.40
N TRP A 51 -0.89 -1.48 -3.04
CA TRP A 51 -0.73 -2.21 -4.31
C TRP A 51 -0.64 -3.72 -4.13
N ASP A 52 -0.16 -4.22 -2.98
CA ASP A 52 -0.14 -5.63 -2.62
C ASP A 52 -1.55 -6.23 -2.64
N THR A 53 -2.53 -5.43 -2.21
CA THR A 53 -3.95 -5.82 -2.22
C THR A 53 -4.45 -6.17 -3.62
N PHE A 54 -3.92 -5.54 -4.67
CA PHE A 54 -4.29 -5.91 -6.04
C PHE A 54 -3.96 -7.37 -6.34
N PHE A 55 -2.76 -7.82 -5.99
CA PHE A 55 -2.34 -9.21 -6.24
C PHE A 55 -3.09 -10.19 -5.34
N THR A 56 -3.33 -9.83 -4.09
CA THR A 56 -4.15 -10.61 -3.15
C THR A 56 -5.58 -10.76 -3.68
N ASN A 57 -6.18 -9.67 -4.15
CA ASN A 57 -7.53 -9.68 -4.74
C ASN A 57 -7.61 -10.56 -6.00
N LYS A 58 -6.58 -10.56 -6.86
CA LYS A 58 -6.53 -11.47 -8.02
C LYS A 58 -6.62 -12.93 -7.61
N GLY A 59 -5.89 -13.33 -6.57
CA GLY A 59 -5.97 -14.69 -6.00
C GLY A 59 -7.35 -14.99 -5.43
N MET A 60 -7.90 -14.09 -4.62
CA MET A 60 -9.22 -14.25 -4.02
C MET A 60 -10.33 -14.36 -5.08
N LEU A 61 -10.31 -13.51 -6.10
CA LEU A 61 -11.30 -13.58 -7.20
C LEU A 61 -11.19 -14.87 -8.00
N ALA A 62 -9.97 -15.36 -8.27
CA ALA A 62 -9.75 -16.63 -8.94
C ALA A 62 -10.31 -17.82 -8.13
N ASP A 63 -10.28 -17.73 -6.80
CA ASP A 63 -10.82 -18.73 -5.87
C ASP A 63 -12.31 -18.49 -5.51
N GLY A 64 -12.99 -17.55 -6.18
CA GLY A 64 -14.40 -17.23 -5.95
C GLY A 64 -14.68 -16.51 -4.62
N LYS A 65 -13.66 -15.94 -3.96
CA LYS A 65 -13.80 -15.18 -2.70
C LYS A 65 -14.13 -13.71 -2.99
N ILE A 66 -15.20 -13.48 -3.73
CA ILE A 66 -15.58 -12.15 -4.26
C ILE A 66 -15.81 -11.15 -3.14
N ASP A 67 -16.49 -11.55 -2.06
CA ASP A 67 -16.81 -10.66 -0.93
C ASP A 67 -15.53 -10.17 -0.22
N LEU A 68 -14.52 -11.02 -0.05
CA LEU A 68 -13.24 -10.62 0.54
C LEU A 68 -12.49 -9.62 -0.35
N ALA A 69 -12.48 -9.83 -1.66
CA ALA A 69 -11.88 -8.89 -2.60
C ALA A 69 -12.64 -7.56 -2.65
N LYS A 70 -13.98 -7.60 -2.56
CA LYS A 70 -14.83 -6.40 -2.48
C LYS A 70 -14.58 -5.65 -1.18
N ASN A 71 -14.43 -6.33 -0.06
CA ASN A 71 -14.08 -5.74 1.24
C ASN A 71 -12.73 -5.01 1.20
N ASN A 72 -11.67 -5.70 0.77
CA ASN A 72 -10.35 -5.09 0.60
C ASN A 72 -10.40 -3.82 -0.26
N THR A 73 -11.12 -3.89 -1.40
CA THR A 73 -11.28 -2.75 -2.31
C THR A 73 -12.10 -1.64 -1.66
N GLY A 74 -13.14 -1.98 -0.90
CA GLY A 74 -13.98 -1.06 -0.15
C GLY A 74 -13.20 -0.30 0.91
N ASP A 75 -12.30 -0.96 1.62
CA ASP A 75 -11.44 -0.33 2.62
C ASP A 75 -10.44 0.65 1.98
N LEU A 76 -9.85 0.30 0.82
CA LEU A 76 -8.99 1.24 0.08
C LEU A 76 -9.78 2.46 -0.42
N LEU A 77 -11.03 2.27 -0.89
CA LEU A 77 -11.92 3.38 -1.24
C LEU A 77 -12.28 4.25 -0.02
N TYR A 78 -12.47 3.63 1.15
CA TYR A 78 -12.68 4.36 2.40
C TYR A 78 -11.44 5.19 2.75
N MET A 79 -10.24 4.62 2.71
CA MET A 79 -8.99 5.36 2.95
C MET A 79 -8.86 6.57 2.01
N LEU A 80 -9.14 6.37 0.73
CA LEU A 80 -9.15 7.43 -0.28
C LEU A 80 -10.16 8.52 0.07
N SER A 81 -11.34 8.16 0.60
CA SER A 81 -12.36 9.11 1.03
C SER A 81 -11.91 10.00 2.19
N GLN A 82 -11.03 9.50 3.04
CA GLN A 82 -10.52 10.20 4.23
C GLN A 82 -9.28 11.06 3.96
N LYS A 83 -8.47 10.71 2.95
CA LYS A 83 -7.11 11.28 2.75
C LYS A 83 -6.91 11.97 1.40
N ASP A 84 -7.82 11.86 0.43
CA ASP A 84 -7.66 12.25 -0.98
C ASP A 84 -6.56 11.47 -1.75
N TYR A 85 -5.92 10.52 -1.12
CA TYR A 85 -5.00 9.55 -1.71
C TYR A 85 -5.15 8.23 -0.97
N VAL A 86 -4.68 7.13 -1.56
CA VAL A 86 -4.60 5.84 -0.86
C VAL A 86 -3.23 5.76 -0.18
N PRO A 87 -3.17 5.66 1.16
CA PRO A 87 -1.89 5.46 1.86
C PRO A 87 -1.22 4.15 1.47
N ASN A 88 0.10 4.11 1.50
CA ASN A 88 0.91 2.90 1.27
C ASN A 88 0.43 1.73 2.15
N SER A 89 0.14 2.00 3.42
CA SER A 89 -0.39 1.00 4.35
C SER A 89 -1.32 1.62 5.40
N TRP A 90 -2.17 0.75 5.98
CA TRP A 90 -3.08 1.09 7.06
C TRP A 90 -3.01 0.03 8.15
N SER A 91 -2.68 0.43 9.38
CA SER A 91 -2.50 -0.46 10.51
C SER A 91 -2.62 0.26 11.85
N GLU A 92 -2.52 -0.49 12.93
CA GLU A 92 -2.45 0.02 14.30
C GLU A 92 -1.31 1.05 14.51
N SER A 93 -0.19 0.90 13.82
CA SER A 93 0.92 1.87 13.85
C SER A 93 0.66 3.16 13.06
N GLY A 94 -0.53 3.29 12.48
CA GLY A 94 -0.95 4.44 11.69
C GLY A 94 -0.82 4.24 10.19
N THR A 95 -0.92 5.35 9.45
CA THR A 95 -0.78 5.40 8.00
C THR A 95 0.59 5.92 7.61
N THR A 96 1.09 5.45 6.48
CA THR A 96 2.32 5.97 5.89
C THR A 96 2.12 7.35 5.27
N TYR A 97 3.24 8.07 5.11
CA TYR A 97 3.25 9.44 4.55
C TYR A 97 3.40 9.48 3.02
N CYS A 98 3.17 8.36 2.38
CA CYS A 98 3.23 8.20 0.92
C CYS A 98 2.10 7.27 0.46
N SER A 99 1.87 7.24 -0.84
CA SER A 99 1.00 6.25 -1.49
C SER A 99 1.81 5.01 -1.90
N GLN A 100 1.30 4.26 -2.86
CA GLN A 100 1.96 3.19 -3.60
C GLN A 100 1.49 3.23 -5.06
N PRO A 101 2.00 2.38 -5.98
CA PRO A 101 1.53 2.35 -7.36
C PRO A 101 -0.01 2.26 -7.45
N PRO A 102 -0.67 3.11 -8.27
CA PRO A 102 -2.12 3.32 -8.23
C PRO A 102 -2.92 2.21 -8.91
N TYR A 103 -3.09 1.09 -8.25
CA TYR A 103 -3.81 -0.09 -8.75
C TYR A 103 -5.30 -0.14 -8.37
N LEU A 104 -5.83 0.83 -7.62
CA LEU A 104 -7.21 0.80 -7.13
C LEU A 104 -8.25 0.72 -8.26
N HIS A 105 -8.03 1.44 -9.34
CA HIS A 105 -8.94 1.41 -10.49
C HIS A 105 -9.06 0.02 -11.14
N PHE A 106 -7.97 -0.78 -11.15
CA PHE A 106 -8.02 -2.17 -11.60
C PHE A 106 -8.79 -3.04 -10.61
N MET A 107 -8.61 -2.84 -9.30
CA MET A 107 -9.36 -3.58 -8.27
C MET A 107 -10.85 -3.29 -8.36
N VAL A 108 -11.24 -2.02 -8.55
CA VAL A 108 -12.64 -1.62 -8.74
C VAL A 108 -13.23 -2.26 -10.01
N ARG A 109 -12.50 -2.26 -11.12
CA ARG A 109 -12.93 -2.93 -12.35
C ARG A 109 -13.15 -4.42 -12.11
N ASP A 110 -12.18 -5.10 -11.52
CA ASP A 110 -12.22 -6.56 -11.33
C ASP A 110 -13.37 -6.97 -10.40
N VAL A 111 -13.63 -6.21 -9.33
CA VAL A 111 -14.78 -6.43 -8.44
C VAL A 111 -16.10 -6.17 -9.18
N TYR A 112 -16.16 -5.12 -10.00
CA TYR A 112 -17.36 -4.85 -10.80
C TYR A 112 -17.63 -5.96 -11.84
N GLU A 113 -16.60 -6.45 -12.51
CA GLU A 113 -16.74 -7.57 -13.47
C GLU A 113 -17.26 -8.85 -12.77
N ALA A 114 -16.84 -9.08 -11.51
CA ALA A 114 -17.29 -10.23 -10.74
C ALA A 114 -18.70 -10.08 -10.16
N THR A 115 -19.17 -8.86 -9.87
CA THR A 115 -20.43 -8.61 -9.16
C THR A 115 -21.54 -8.05 -10.04
N GLY A 116 -21.21 -7.30 -11.09
CA GLY A 116 -22.17 -6.54 -11.89
C GLY A 116 -22.81 -5.35 -11.16
N ASP A 117 -22.31 -4.97 -9.96
CA ASP A 117 -22.88 -3.93 -9.09
C ASP A 117 -22.60 -2.51 -9.62
N LYS A 118 -23.51 -2.00 -10.43
CA LYS A 118 -23.39 -0.67 -11.06
C LYS A 118 -23.48 0.47 -10.06
N GLU A 119 -24.26 0.35 -8.99
CA GLU A 119 -24.39 1.42 -8.00
C GLU A 119 -23.10 1.53 -7.17
N TRP A 120 -22.51 0.41 -6.80
CA TRP A 120 -21.19 0.39 -6.17
C TRP A 120 -20.11 0.98 -7.09
N LEU A 121 -20.08 0.60 -8.37
CA LEU A 121 -19.14 1.17 -9.35
C LEU A 121 -19.29 2.68 -9.47
N LYS A 122 -20.53 3.19 -9.52
CA LYS A 122 -20.81 4.62 -9.59
C LYS A 122 -20.28 5.37 -8.37
N ALA A 123 -20.47 4.82 -7.18
CA ALA A 123 -19.89 5.41 -5.95
C ALA A 123 -18.36 5.40 -5.98
N ALA A 124 -17.74 4.27 -6.36
CA ALA A 124 -16.30 4.14 -6.48
C ALA A 124 -15.70 5.11 -7.51
N TYR A 125 -16.38 5.35 -8.62
CA TYR A 125 -15.91 6.26 -9.69
C TYR A 125 -15.60 7.68 -9.18
N PHE A 126 -16.43 8.24 -8.32
CA PHE A 126 -16.19 9.58 -7.77
C PHE A 126 -14.95 9.62 -6.89
N LEU A 127 -14.67 8.54 -6.16
CA LEU A 127 -13.45 8.43 -5.35
C LEU A 127 -12.21 8.22 -6.24
N LEU A 128 -12.30 7.37 -7.27
CA LEU A 128 -11.19 7.18 -8.22
C LEU A 128 -10.78 8.48 -8.93
N LYS A 129 -11.72 9.41 -9.17
CA LYS A 129 -11.39 10.74 -9.69
C LYS A 129 -10.54 11.55 -8.72
N ARG A 130 -10.73 11.39 -7.39
CA ARG A 130 -9.89 12.06 -6.39
C ARG A 130 -8.47 11.51 -6.42
N GLU A 131 -8.31 10.18 -6.50
CA GLU A 131 -6.99 9.57 -6.66
C GLU A 131 -6.30 10.03 -7.95
N TYR A 132 -7.02 10.03 -9.08
CA TYR A 132 -6.49 10.55 -10.33
C TYR A 132 -6.01 12.00 -10.19
N ASN A 133 -6.78 12.86 -9.54
CA ASN A 133 -6.38 14.24 -9.30
C ASN A 133 -5.13 14.34 -8.43
N PHE A 134 -5.02 13.53 -7.36
CA PHE A 134 -3.81 13.47 -6.54
C PHE A 134 -2.57 13.19 -7.39
N TRP A 135 -2.62 12.20 -8.29
CA TRP A 135 -1.51 11.90 -9.18
C TRP A 135 -1.24 12.99 -10.21
N GLN A 136 -2.26 13.74 -10.63
CA GLN A 136 -2.09 14.84 -11.59
C GLN A 136 -1.61 16.16 -10.95
N THR A 137 -1.75 16.32 -9.63
CA THR A 137 -1.35 17.54 -8.92
C THR A 137 -0.13 17.30 -8.02
N GLU A 138 -0.26 16.41 -7.04
CA GLU A 138 0.74 16.21 -6.00
C GLU A 138 1.96 15.41 -6.47
N ARG A 139 1.82 14.67 -7.55
CA ARG A 139 2.86 13.80 -8.11
C ARG A 139 3.30 14.19 -9.52
N MET A 140 2.77 15.30 -10.05
CA MET A 140 3.15 15.82 -11.36
C MET A 140 4.40 16.69 -11.24
N THR A 141 5.40 16.42 -12.09
CA THR A 141 6.60 17.23 -12.22
C THR A 141 6.43 18.36 -13.24
N ALA A 142 7.34 19.32 -13.24
CA ALA A 142 7.38 20.38 -14.27
C ALA A 142 7.58 19.84 -15.70
N LEU A 143 8.05 18.60 -15.84
CA LEU A 143 8.20 17.90 -17.12
C LEU A 143 6.92 17.23 -17.62
N GLY A 144 5.82 17.30 -16.86
CA GLY A 144 4.57 16.63 -17.20
C GLY A 144 4.59 15.11 -16.97
N LEU A 145 5.50 14.61 -16.15
CA LEU A 145 5.60 13.21 -15.75
C LEU A 145 5.26 13.06 -14.27
N ASN A 146 4.62 11.97 -13.90
CA ASN A 146 4.44 11.64 -12.50
C ASN A 146 5.75 11.13 -11.89
N ARG A 147 5.93 11.41 -10.61
CA ARG A 147 7.02 10.88 -9.78
C ARG A 147 6.48 10.18 -8.55
N HIS A 148 7.28 9.33 -7.94
CA HIS A 148 7.07 8.88 -6.57
C HIS A 148 7.70 9.87 -5.61
N PHE A 149 6.96 10.22 -4.56
CA PHE A 149 7.42 11.19 -3.57
C PHE A 149 6.72 10.95 -2.23
N HIS A 150 6.74 11.90 -1.35
CA HIS A 150 6.05 11.86 -0.07
C HIS A 150 5.16 13.09 0.12
N LEU A 151 4.28 13.03 1.09
CA LEU A 151 3.56 14.20 1.57
C LEU A 151 4.53 15.12 2.35
N PRO A 152 4.20 16.41 2.52
CA PRO A 152 4.99 17.30 3.38
C PRO A 152 5.14 16.72 4.79
N LEU A 153 6.38 16.57 5.25
CA LEU A 153 6.73 16.04 6.56
C LEU A 153 7.58 17.04 7.32
N SER A 154 7.41 17.08 8.64
CA SER A 154 8.32 17.83 9.49
C SER A 154 9.67 17.10 9.59
N LYS A 155 10.73 17.85 9.91
CA LYS A 155 12.08 17.30 10.09
C LYS A 155 12.11 16.18 11.13
N GLU A 156 11.38 16.36 12.23
CA GLU A 156 11.29 15.37 13.31
C GLU A 156 10.68 14.04 12.82
N LYS A 157 9.64 14.09 11.97
CA LYS A 157 9.03 12.90 11.38
C LYS A 157 9.97 12.20 10.41
N LEU A 158 10.72 12.96 9.62
CA LEU A 158 11.73 12.42 8.72
C LEU A 158 12.85 11.72 9.50
N ILE A 159 13.37 12.34 10.56
CA ILE A 159 14.38 11.73 11.43
C ILE A 159 13.85 10.43 12.05
N ALA A 160 12.63 10.45 12.60
CA ALA A 160 12.00 9.27 13.17
C ALA A 160 11.83 8.14 12.12
N TYR A 161 11.48 8.49 10.89
CA TYR A 161 11.37 7.54 9.80
C TYR A 161 12.73 6.96 9.41
N TYR A 162 13.79 7.78 9.33
CA TYR A 162 15.15 7.30 9.13
C TYR A 162 15.57 6.27 10.19
N ASP A 163 15.36 6.61 11.47
CA ASP A 163 15.70 5.72 12.57
C ASP A 163 14.90 4.42 12.55
N TYR A 164 13.61 4.48 12.16
CA TYR A 164 12.80 3.28 11.96
C TYR A 164 13.36 2.40 10.84
N VAL A 165 13.63 2.97 9.67
CA VAL A 165 14.13 2.20 8.53
C VAL A 165 15.48 1.57 8.83
N THR A 166 16.43 2.34 9.34
CA THR A 166 17.78 1.84 9.60
C THR A 166 17.80 0.78 10.71
N ARG A 167 17.12 1.01 11.82
CA ARG A 167 17.16 0.10 12.98
C ARG A 167 16.25 -1.11 12.82
N VAL A 168 15.04 -0.91 12.31
CA VAL A 168 14.01 -1.97 12.27
C VAL A 168 14.03 -2.76 10.97
N ARG A 169 14.29 -2.10 9.83
CA ARG A 169 14.24 -2.73 8.53
C ARG A 169 15.60 -3.22 8.04
N LEU A 170 16.64 -2.41 8.22
CA LEU A 170 17.99 -2.70 7.73
C LEU A 170 18.90 -3.29 8.81
N HIS A 171 18.52 -3.19 10.10
CA HIS A 171 19.31 -3.66 11.25
C HIS A 171 20.72 -3.05 11.29
N VAL A 172 20.84 -1.78 10.91
CA VAL A 172 22.09 -1.04 10.92
C VAL A 172 21.99 0.21 11.79
N THR A 173 23.14 0.66 12.28
CA THR A 173 23.26 1.91 13.02
C THR A 173 24.29 2.77 12.31
N TRP A 174 23.85 3.81 11.60
CA TRP A 174 24.71 4.78 10.97
C TRP A 174 24.62 6.12 11.72
N GLU A 175 25.75 6.61 12.14
CA GLU A 175 25.80 7.93 12.75
C GLU A 175 25.74 9.01 11.65
N LYS A 176 24.67 9.80 11.68
CA LYS A 176 24.37 10.88 10.78
C LYS A 176 23.86 12.08 11.55
N SER A 177 24.12 13.28 11.05
CA SER A 177 23.49 14.49 11.56
C SER A 177 21.97 14.46 11.29
N ASP A 178 21.22 15.27 12.04
CA ASP A 178 19.76 15.35 11.85
C ASP A 178 19.38 15.86 10.46
N GLU A 179 20.19 16.73 9.86
CA GLU A 179 20.05 17.20 8.49
C GLU A 179 20.19 16.05 7.48
N GLU A 180 21.26 15.27 7.60
CA GLU A 180 21.51 14.11 6.73
C GLU A 180 20.42 13.06 6.89
N LYS A 181 19.98 12.77 8.14
CA LYS A 181 18.89 11.84 8.39
C LYS A 181 17.59 12.26 7.70
N ALA A 182 17.24 13.53 7.80
CA ALA A 182 16.03 14.06 7.18
C ALA A 182 16.12 13.95 5.65
N GLN A 183 17.23 14.34 5.01
CA GLN A 183 17.43 14.24 3.57
C GLN A 183 17.36 12.78 3.07
N ILE A 184 18.00 11.85 3.77
CA ILE A 184 17.95 10.43 3.42
C ILE A 184 16.53 9.88 3.58
N ALA A 185 15.82 10.31 4.65
CA ALA A 185 14.45 9.85 4.89
C ALA A 185 13.48 10.28 3.79
N GLU A 186 13.62 11.45 3.19
CA GLU A 186 12.82 11.87 2.02
C GLU A 186 12.96 10.85 0.88
N GLN A 187 14.19 10.42 0.60
CA GLN A 187 14.44 9.39 -0.42
C GLN A 187 13.81 8.05 -0.02
N TYR A 188 13.95 7.65 1.24
CA TYR A 188 13.37 6.41 1.74
C TYR A 188 11.85 6.38 1.59
N VAL A 189 11.15 7.48 1.85
CA VAL A 189 9.70 7.55 1.70
C VAL A 189 9.30 7.52 0.21
N ALA A 190 10.05 8.21 -0.66
CA ALA A 190 9.81 8.18 -2.11
C ALA A 190 10.01 6.77 -2.69
N VAL A 191 11.07 6.07 -2.26
CA VAL A 191 11.33 4.67 -2.63
C VAL A 191 10.19 3.76 -2.15
N ALA A 192 9.69 3.95 -0.92
CA ALA A 192 8.56 3.19 -0.40
C ALA A 192 7.27 3.42 -1.23
N GLU A 193 7.03 4.66 -1.72
CA GLU A 193 5.89 4.94 -2.61
C GLU A 193 6.02 4.23 -3.95
N SER A 194 7.24 4.00 -4.45
CA SER A 194 7.45 3.31 -5.71
C SER A 194 7.04 1.82 -5.68
N GLY A 195 6.87 1.24 -4.50
CA GLY A 195 6.66 -0.19 -4.29
C GLY A 195 7.89 -1.05 -4.63
N GLN A 196 9.01 -0.44 -4.96
CA GLN A 196 10.27 -1.11 -5.36
C GLN A 196 11.32 -1.04 -4.23
N ASP A 197 10.84 -1.09 -2.99
CA ASP A 197 11.62 -0.93 -1.77
C ASP A 197 13.02 -1.56 -1.89
N TRP A 198 14.04 -0.73 -1.63
CA TRP A 198 15.44 -1.16 -1.54
C TRP A 198 15.97 -1.91 -2.78
N SER A 199 15.30 -1.74 -3.93
CA SER A 199 15.78 -2.27 -5.21
C SER A 199 17.13 -1.64 -5.56
N PRO A 200 18.10 -2.41 -6.11
CA PRO A 200 19.40 -1.89 -6.55
C PRO A 200 19.32 -0.73 -7.54
N ARG A 201 18.17 -0.53 -8.20
CA ARG A 201 17.95 0.60 -9.12
C ARG A 201 17.98 1.98 -8.45
N PHE A 202 17.79 2.05 -7.13
CA PHE A 202 17.81 3.27 -6.34
C PHE A 202 19.14 3.48 -5.62
N HIS A 203 20.17 2.71 -5.96
CA HIS A 203 21.51 2.83 -5.39
C HIS A 203 22.52 3.11 -6.49
N ASP A 204 23.51 3.90 -6.17
CA ASP A 204 24.67 4.06 -7.01
C ASP A 204 25.69 2.90 -6.79
N LYS A 205 26.85 3.00 -7.43
CA LYS A 205 27.92 2.00 -7.28
C LYS A 205 28.50 1.93 -5.85
N CYS A 206 28.27 2.96 -5.04
CA CYS A 206 28.72 3.06 -3.65
C CYS A 206 27.62 2.66 -2.65
N ALA A 207 26.49 2.15 -3.12
CA ALA A 207 25.29 1.81 -2.36
C ALA A 207 24.58 3.02 -1.72
N ASP A 208 24.83 4.23 -2.19
CA ASP A 208 24.03 5.39 -1.83
C ASP A 208 22.69 5.37 -2.55
N ILE A 209 21.63 5.82 -1.87
CA ILE A 209 20.31 5.90 -2.48
C ILE A 209 20.29 7.05 -3.49
N ILE A 210 19.91 6.73 -4.73
CA ILE A 210 19.74 7.72 -5.79
C ILE A 210 18.41 8.44 -5.58
N PRO A 211 18.33 9.77 -5.66
CA PRO A 211 17.08 10.50 -5.63
C PRO A 211 16.08 9.96 -6.67
N VAL A 212 14.83 9.77 -6.26
CA VAL A 212 13.74 9.31 -7.13
C VAL A 212 12.95 10.54 -7.57
N ASP A 213 13.55 11.33 -8.46
CA ASP A 213 12.92 12.50 -9.08
C ASP A 213 12.02 12.11 -10.27
#